data_819d0f32fe176886ca6a4dff6d5a772d
#
_entry.id   819d0f32fe176886ca6a4dff6d5a772d
#
_cell.length_a   1.000
_cell.length_b   1.000
_cell.length_c   1.000
_cell.angle_alpha   90.00
_cell.angle_beta   90.00
_cell.angle_gamma   90.00
#
_symmetry.space_group_name_H-M   'P 1'
#
loop_
_entity.id
_entity.type
_entity.pdbx_description
1 polymer ?
#
loop_
_entity_poly.entity_id
_entity_poly.type
_entity_poly.pdbx_seq_one_letter_code
_entity_poly.pdbx_strand_id
1 'polypeptide(L)'
;MLFKFRTRLSWYMALSLFIASFLTSCQSKDTPFRSRAKSEKEDLEVALSIYSQSCLAYYKVTKGYEPKIYRDGALVSQGDYTSLAEHVNNYAHTSFQHYGSRLKVTVTLILPRTFAYFATPSIHAVLYRNGRKISDFKRSYELRPHNGSAIIDFEVYAQETR
;
A
#
# COMPACT_ATOMS: atom_id res chain seq x y z
N MET A 1 42.39 -72.21 -1.05
CA MET A 1 42.25 -70.91 -1.73
C MET A 1 40.84 -70.29 -1.58
N LEU A 2 40.22 -70.35 -0.39
CA LEU A 2 38.81 -69.98 -0.17
C LEU A 2 38.58 -68.93 0.96
N PHE A 3 39.66 -68.32 1.48
CA PHE A 3 39.50 -67.39 2.62
C PHE A 3 39.62 -65.91 2.26
N LYS A 4 39.91 -65.54 1.02
CA LYS A 4 40.04 -64.13 0.59
C LYS A 4 38.76 -63.47 0.04
N PHE A 5 37.69 -64.22 -0.19
CA PHE A 5 36.47 -63.66 -0.77
C PHE A 5 35.45 -63.17 0.29
N ARG A 6 35.52 -63.66 1.52
CA ARG A 6 34.58 -63.28 2.57
C ARG A 6 34.77 -61.87 3.15
N THR A 7 35.98 -61.36 3.10
CA THR A 7 36.29 -60.04 3.70
C THR A 7 35.93 -58.88 2.79
N ARG A 8 35.88 -59.08 1.47
CA ARG A 8 35.50 -57.99 0.55
C ARG A 8 33.98 -57.78 0.47
N LEU A 9 33.17 -58.81 0.61
CA LEU A 9 31.75 -58.73 0.58
C LEU A 9 31.19 -57.98 1.83
N SER A 10 31.81 -58.16 2.99
CA SER A 10 31.45 -57.46 4.23
C SER A 10 31.70 -55.96 4.16
N TRP A 11 32.75 -55.53 3.43
CA TRP A 11 33.05 -54.10 3.27
C TRP A 11 32.06 -53.39 2.34
N TYR A 12 31.57 -54.06 1.29
CA TYR A 12 30.57 -53.48 0.40
C TYR A 12 29.20 -53.37 1.05
N MET A 13 28.85 -54.32 1.91
CA MET A 13 27.62 -54.23 2.70
C MET A 13 27.66 -53.13 3.75
N ALA A 14 28.82 -52.91 4.41
CA ALA A 14 29.02 -51.80 5.35
C ALA A 14 29.01 -50.44 4.63
N LEU A 15 29.57 -50.36 3.42
CA LEU A 15 29.60 -49.11 2.65
C LEU A 15 28.21 -48.75 2.11
N SER A 16 27.41 -49.76 1.67
CA SER A 16 26.06 -49.49 1.18
C SER A 16 25.10 -49.04 2.30
N LEU A 17 25.28 -49.55 3.53
CA LEU A 17 24.51 -49.09 4.68
C LEU A 17 24.89 -47.66 5.13
N PHE A 18 26.14 -47.26 4.92
CA PHE A 18 26.59 -45.90 5.23
C PHE A 18 26.05 -44.88 4.21
N ILE A 19 25.96 -45.26 2.92
CA ILE A 19 25.43 -44.38 1.88
C ILE A 19 23.90 -44.23 2.04
N ALA A 20 23.19 -45.26 2.48
CA ALA A 20 21.76 -45.18 2.74
C ALA A 20 21.41 -44.26 3.95
N SER A 21 22.28 -44.20 4.94
CA SER A 21 22.06 -43.32 6.09
C SER A 21 22.37 -41.84 5.81
N PHE A 22 23.16 -41.53 4.79
CA PHE A 22 23.38 -40.13 4.39
C PHE A 22 22.27 -39.55 3.50
N LEU A 23 21.48 -40.42 2.82
CA LEU A 23 20.38 -39.97 1.98
C LEU A 23 19.08 -39.65 2.75
N THR A 24 18.96 -40.08 3.99
CA THR A 24 17.81 -39.80 4.86
C THR A 24 17.97 -38.59 5.74
N SER A 25 19.14 -37.91 5.73
CA SER A 25 19.40 -36.73 6.57
C SER A 25 19.23 -35.40 5.85
N CYS A 26 18.75 -35.37 4.61
CA CYS A 26 18.31 -34.17 3.91
C CYS A 26 16.79 -34.11 3.78
N GLN A 27 16.06 -34.42 4.86
CA GLN A 27 14.79 -33.76 5.08
C GLN A 27 15.16 -32.36 5.60
N SER A 28 15.42 -31.43 4.67
CA SER A 28 15.22 -30.03 4.94
C SER A 28 13.81 -29.96 5.55
N LYS A 29 13.73 -29.53 6.80
CA LYS A 29 12.50 -28.95 7.31
C LYS A 29 12.19 -27.83 6.34
N ASP A 30 11.38 -28.12 5.32
CA ASP A 30 10.60 -27.14 4.64
C ASP A 30 9.76 -26.47 5.74
N THR A 31 10.38 -25.47 6.38
CA THR A 31 9.58 -24.42 6.96
C THR A 31 8.66 -24.02 5.82
N PRO A 32 7.35 -24.18 5.96
CA PRO A 32 6.44 -23.78 4.91
C PRO A 32 6.82 -22.33 4.63
N PHE A 33 7.44 -22.11 3.48
CA PHE A 33 7.70 -20.78 2.98
C PHE A 33 6.32 -20.17 2.98
N ARG A 34 6.07 -19.34 3.98
CA ARG A 34 4.79 -18.65 4.12
C ARG A 34 4.75 -17.82 2.86
N SER A 35 4.14 -18.41 1.82
CA SER A 35 3.90 -17.70 0.57
C SER A 35 3.17 -16.46 1.03
N ARG A 36 3.86 -15.33 0.99
CA ARG A 36 3.30 -14.05 1.33
C ARG A 36 2.11 -13.93 0.42
N ALA A 37 0.91 -14.05 0.99
CA ALA A 37 -0.32 -14.04 0.24
C ALA A 37 -0.21 -12.89 -0.75
N LYS A 38 -0.25 -13.20 -2.03
CA LYS A 38 -0.07 -12.21 -3.08
C LYS A 38 -1.30 -11.32 -2.98
N SER A 39 -1.13 -10.10 -2.53
CA SER A 39 -2.23 -9.14 -2.46
C SER A 39 -2.84 -9.05 -3.84
N GLU A 40 -4.11 -9.40 -3.97
CA GLU A 40 -4.82 -9.26 -5.24
C GLU A 40 -4.89 -7.78 -5.59
N LYS A 41 -4.92 -7.50 -6.88
CA LYS A 41 -5.13 -6.14 -7.36
C LYS A 41 -6.63 -5.86 -7.36
N GLU A 42 -7.01 -4.74 -6.82
CA GLU A 42 -8.42 -4.33 -6.70
C GLU A 42 -8.56 -2.87 -7.12
N ASP A 43 -9.78 -2.48 -7.46
CA ASP A 43 -10.11 -1.08 -7.68
C ASP A 43 -10.18 -0.36 -6.34
N LEU A 44 -9.26 0.56 -6.12
CA LEU A 44 -9.14 1.35 -4.91
C LEU A 44 -9.46 2.80 -5.24
N GLU A 45 -10.28 3.45 -4.39
CA GLU A 45 -10.66 4.85 -4.58
C GLU A 45 -10.67 5.61 -3.26
N VAL A 46 -10.21 6.86 -3.31
CA VAL A 46 -10.35 7.86 -2.25
C VAL A 46 -11.08 9.06 -2.84
N ALA A 47 -12.33 9.27 -2.43
CA ALA A 47 -13.12 10.44 -2.78
C ALA A 47 -13.04 11.49 -1.67
N LEU A 48 -12.69 12.72 -2.03
CA LEU A 48 -12.43 13.83 -1.10
C LEU A 48 -13.38 14.98 -1.36
N SER A 49 -13.93 15.53 -0.29
CA SER A 49 -14.66 16.80 -0.31
C SER A 49 -14.05 17.73 0.73
N ILE A 50 -13.70 18.94 0.33
CA ILE A 50 -13.11 19.96 1.19
C ILE A 50 -14.03 21.18 1.21
N TYR A 51 -14.41 21.61 2.40
CA TYR A 51 -15.19 22.83 2.65
C TYR A 51 -14.31 23.83 3.34
N SER A 52 -14.14 25.01 2.76
CA SER A 52 -13.32 26.07 3.33
C SER A 52 -13.74 27.42 2.80
N GLN A 53 -13.58 28.47 3.62
CA GLN A 53 -13.74 29.85 3.13
C GLN A 53 -12.54 30.29 2.28
N SER A 54 -11.33 29.81 2.58
CA SER A 54 -10.16 30.00 1.76
C SER A 54 -8.99 29.13 2.28
N CYS A 55 -8.61 28.11 1.55
CA CYS A 55 -7.37 27.37 1.80
C CYS A 55 -6.80 26.84 0.48
N LEU A 56 -5.52 26.44 0.52
CA LEU A 56 -4.87 25.71 -0.57
C LEU A 56 -4.84 24.24 -0.19
N ALA A 57 -5.24 23.37 -1.11
CA ALA A 57 -5.16 21.93 -0.98
C ALA A 57 -4.09 21.37 -1.93
N TYR A 58 -3.12 20.68 -1.36
CA TYR A 58 -2.10 19.93 -2.11
C TYR A 58 -2.37 18.44 -1.95
N TYR A 59 -2.28 17.70 -3.04
CA TYR A 59 -2.49 16.26 -3.04
C TYR A 59 -1.19 15.55 -3.43
N LYS A 60 -0.78 14.57 -2.63
CA LYS A 60 0.25 13.61 -3.01
C LYS A 60 -0.35 12.22 -3.01
N VAL A 61 -0.22 11.49 -4.11
CA VAL A 61 -0.78 10.15 -4.27
C VAL A 61 0.34 9.14 -4.45
N THR A 62 0.34 8.11 -3.62
CA THR A 62 1.27 6.98 -3.68
C THR A 62 0.49 5.71 -3.92
N LYS A 63 1.00 4.84 -4.77
CA LYS A 63 0.35 3.62 -5.24
C LYS A 63 1.18 2.37 -4.97
N GLY A 64 0.54 1.21 -5.13
CA GLY A 64 1.20 -0.09 -5.19
C GLY A 64 1.78 -0.39 -6.59
N TYR A 65 1.81 -1.64 -6.98
CA TYR A 65 2.56 -2.15 -8.14
C TYR A 65 2.22 -1.56 -9.51
N GLU A 66 0.99 -1.10 -9.73
CA GLU A 66 0.60 -0.54 -11.03
C GLU A 66 0.86 0.97 -11.08
N PRO A 67 1.43 1.46 -12.20
CA PRO A 67 1.89 2.83 -12.27
C PRO A 67 0.82 3.88 -12.62
N LYS A 68 -0.45 3.52 -12.74
CA LYS A 68 -1.51 4.43 -13.21
C LYS A 68 -2.34 4.97 -12.07
N ILE A 69 -2.48 6.29 -12.00
CA ILE A 69 -3.37 7.00 -11.09
C ILE A 69 -4.37 7.78 -11.93
N TYR A 70 -5.63 7.68 -11.58
CA TYR A 70 -6.70 8.46 -12.17
C TYR A 70 -7.19 9.50 -11.15
N ARG A 71 -7.48 10.70 -11.63
CA ARG A 71 -8.16 11.76 -10.89
C ARG A 71 -9.43 12.11 -11.62
N ASP A 72 -10.58 12.03 -10.94
CA ASP A 72 -11.91 12.30 -11.50
C ASP A 72 -12.13 11.57 -12.84
N GLY A 73 -11.67 10.31 -12.92
CA GLY A 73 -11.76 9.47 -14.11
C GLY A 73 -10.69 9.70 -15.19
N ALA A 74 -9.88 10.74 -15.10
CA ALA A 74 -8.80 11.04 -16.05
C ALA A 74 -7.44 10.50 -15.58
N LEU A 75 -6.67 9.88 -16.48
CA LEU A 75 -5.30 9.44 -16.18
C LEU A 75 -4.40 10.66 -15.94
N VAL A 76 -3.82 10.77 -14.74
CA VAL A 76 -3.01 11.93 -14.35
C VAL A 76 -1.53 11.60 -14.16
N SER A 77 -1.17 10.35 -13.87
CA SER A 77 0.23 9.97 -13.67
C SER A 77 0.47 8.49 -13.85
N GLN A 78 1.71 8.15 -14.19
CA GLN A 78 2.28 6.80 -14.13
C GLN A 78 3.33 6.66 -13.01
N GLY A 79 3.44 7.62 -12.11
CA GLY A 79 4.36 7.65 -10.97
C GLY A 79 3.66 8.09 -9.70
N ASP A 80 4.40 8.49 -8.69
CA ASP A 80 3.84 9.25 -7.60
C ASP A 80 3.30 10.56 -8.15
N TYR A 81 2.04 10.86 -7.81
CA TYR A 81 1.38 12.07 -8.27
C TYR A 81 1.37 13.10 -7.15
N THR A 82 1.81 14.32 -7.47
CA THR A 82 1.66 15.48 -6.60
C THR A 82 0.95 16.56 -7.37
N SER A 83 -0.27 16.89 -6.99
CA SER A 83 -1.01 18.01 -7.56
C SER A 83 -0.47 19.31 -7.00
N LEU A 84 -0.37 20.34 -7.87
CA LEU A 84 -0.24 21.70 -7.41
C LEU A 84 -1.51 22.13 -6.69
N ALA A 85 -1.38 23.16 -5.85
CA ALA A 85 -2.45 23.65 -5.02
C ALA A 85 -3.73 23.99 -5.79
N GLU A 86 -4.82 23.46 -5.31
CA GLU A 86 -6.15 23.96 -5.64
C GLU A 86 -6.56 25.00 -4.60
N HIS A 87 -7.05 26.14 -5.06
CA HIS A 87 -7.64 27.15 -4.20
C HIS A 87 -9.07 26.73 -3.85
N VAL A 88 -9.29 26.28 -2.63
CA VAL A 88 -10.62 25.88 -2.16
C VAL A 88 -11.37 27.12 -1.72
N ASN A 89 -12.26 27.61 -2.56
CA ASN A 89 -13.21 28.66 -2.23
C ASN A 89 -14.57 28.03 -2.03
N ASN A 90 -15.02 27.92 -0.80
CA ASN A 90 -16.24 27.30 -0.32
C ASN A 90 -16.25 25.76 -0.40
N TYR A 91 -16.00 25.16 -1.57
CA TYR A 91 -16.09 23.72 -1.76
C TYR A 91 -15.18 23.24 -2.91
N ALA A 92 -14.48 22.14 -2.67
CA ALA A 92 -13.79 21.37 -3.69
C ALA A 92 -14.10 19.89 -3.55
N HIS A 93 -14.24 19.19 -4.66
CA HIS A 93 -14.41 17.74 -4.69
C HIS A 93 -13.46 17.13 -5.70
N THR A 94 -12.81 16.03 -5.33
CA THR A 94 -11.92 15.27 -6.22
C THR A 94 -11.89 13.81 -5.78
N SER A 95 -11.64 12.89 -6.71
CA SER A 95 -11.40 11.49 -6.41
C SER A 95 -10.11 11.00 -7.04
N PHE A 96 -9.44 10.08 -6.37
CA PHE A 96 -8.26 9.38 -6.86
C PHE A 96 -8.54 7.90 -6.91
N GLN A 97 -8.26 7.27 -8.06
CA GLN A 97 -8.52 5.86 -8.33
C GLN A 97 -7.25 5.17 -8.76
N HIS A 98 -7.09 3.93 -8.34
CA HIS A 98 -5.95 3.10 -8.68
C HIS A 98 -6.34 1.62 -8.67
N TYR A 99 -6.01 0.91 -9.74
CA TYR A 99 -6.10 -0.55 -9.77
C TYR A 99 -4.78 -1.15 -9.30
N GLY A 100 -4.77 -1.70 -8.08
CA GLY A 100 -3.53 -2.20 -7.48
C GLY A 100 -3.72 -2.74 -6.07
N SER A 101 -2.63 -2.87 -5.33
CA SER A 101 -2.62 -3.41 -3.97
C SER A 101 -2.75 -2.35 -2.88
N ARG A 102 -2.49 -1.08 -3.22
CA ARG A 102 -2.47 0.03 -2.25
C ARG A 102 -2.69 1.36 -2.96
N LEU A 103 -3.51 2.20 -2.37
CA LEU A 103 -3.67 3.61 -2.74
C LEU A 103 -3.56 4.46 -1.47
N LYS A 104 -2.59 5.37 -1.41
CA LYS A 104 -2.45 6.35 -0.35
C LYS A 104 -2.60 7.75 -0.94
N VAL A 105 -3.48 8.56 -0.35
CA VAL A 105 -3.66 9.97 -0.70
C VAL A 105 -3.31 10.81 0.52
N THR A 106 -2.28 11.65 0.40
CA THR A 106 -1.91 12.64 1.39
C THR A 106 -2.46 13.99 0.96
N VAL A 107 -3.28 14.60 1.79
CA VAL A 107 -3.83 15.94 1.58
C VAL A 107 -3.14 16.90 2.53
N THR A 108 -2.54 17.96 2.00
CA THR A 108 -1.97 19.06 2.80
C THR A 108 -2.83 20.30 2.59
N LEU A 109 -3.52 20.73 3.64
CA LEU A 109 -4.29 21.97 3.66
C LEU A 109 -3.40 23.09 4.22
N ILE A 110 -3.32 24.20 3.52
CA ILE A 110 -2.49 25.35 3.90
C ILE A 110 -3.31 26.63 3.79
N LEU A 111 -3.22 27.48 4.82
CA LEU A 111 -3.78 28.82 4.75
C LEU A 111 -2.83 29.73 3.94
N PRO A 112 -3.30 30.41 2.86
CA PRO A 112 -2.47 31.34 2.11
C PRO A 112 -1.91 32.45 3.01
N ARG A 113 -0.66 32.86 2.77
CA ARG A 113 0.01 33.93 3.57
C ARG A 113 -0.71 35.27 3.51
N THR A 114 -1.50 35.49 2.47
CA THR A 114 -2.31 36.70 2.29
C THR A 114 -3.54 36.75 3.18
N PHE A 115 -3.87 35.64 3.86
CA PHE A 115 -5.03 35.57 4.72
C PHE A 115 -4.65 36.00 6.14
N ALA A 116 -5.33 37.05 6.64
CA ALA A 116 -5.07 37.62 7.95
C ALA A 116 -5.79 36.91 9.11
N TYR A 117 -6.77 36.07 8.78
CA TYR A 117 -7.64 35.38 9.74
C TYR A 117 -7.40 33.87 9.71
N PHE A 118 -7.76 33.19 10.82
CA PHE A 118 -7.77 31.73 10.85
C PHE A 118 -8.87 31.18 9.93
N ALA A 119 -8.65 29.99 9.40
CA ALA A 119 -9.65 29.25 8.64
C ALA A 119 -9.92 27.90 9.31
N THR A 120 -11.16 27.42 9.20
CA THR A 120 -11.58 26.12 9.74
C THR A 120 -12.05 25.20 8.61
N PRO A 121 -11.15 24.77 7.70
CA PRO A 121 -11.54 23.84 6.67
C PRO A 121 -12.01 22.51 7.29
N SER A 122 -13.03 21.92 6.67
CA SER A 122 -13.43 20.55 6.97
C SER A 122 -13.18 19.67 5.77
N ILE A 123 -12.67 18.46 6.04
CA ILE A 123 -12.46 17.43 5.03
C ILE A 123 -13.42 16.28 5.29
N HIS A 124 -14.02 15.78 4.22
CA HIS A 124 -14.79 14.56 4.20
C HIS A 124 -14.16 13.62 3.18
N ALA A 125 -13.71 12.46 3.60
CA ALA A 125 -13.11 11.43 2.75
C ALA A 125 -13.93 10.15 2.83
N VAL A 126 -14.22 9.57 1.67
CA VAL A 126 -14.87 8.26 1.56
C VAL A 126 -13.93 7.33 0.81
N LEU A 127 -13.65 6.19 1.41
CA LEU A 127 -12.73 5.19 0.87
C LEU A 127 -13.54 4.02 0.30
N TYR A 128 -13.20 3.63 -0.93
CA TYR A 128 -13.88 2.54 -1.64
C TYR A 128 -12.89 1.46 -2.06
N ARG A 129 -13.40 0.24 -2.13
CA ARG A 129 -12.72 -0.94 -2.68
C ARG A 129 -13.72 -1.68 -3.56
N ASN A 130 -13.38 -1.87 -4.85
CA ASN A 130 -14.28 -2.48 -5.85
C ASN A 130 -15.68 -1.83 -5.85
N GLY A 131 -15.73 -0.50 -5.80
CA GLY A 131 -16.96 0.29 -5.74
C GLY A 131 -17.74 0.22 -4.41
N ARG A 132 -17.28 -0.59 -3.44
CA ARG A 132 -17.92 -0.70 -2.12
C ARG A 132 -17.26 0.24 -1.13
N LYS A 133 -18.07 1.07 -0.47
CA LYS A 133 -17.59 1.94 0.63
C LYS A 133 -17.08 1.08 1.79
N ILE A 134 -15.82 1.34 2.21
CA ILE A 134 -15.16 0.64 3.32
C ILE A 134 -14.90 1.53 4.52
N SER A 135 -14.81 2.85 4.31
CA SER A 135 -14.59 3.81 5.39
C SER A 135 -15.16 5.18 5.02
N ASP A 136 -15.45 5.96 6.06
CA ASP A 136 -15.98 7.32 5.97
C ASP A 136 -15.30 8.16 7.08
N PHE A 137 -14.70 9.27 6.68
CA PHE A 137 -13.95 10.14 7.58
C PHE A 137 -14.38 11.58 7.39
N LYS A 138 -14.73 12.24 8.49
CA LYS A 138 -15.07 13.66 8.48
C LYS A 138 -14.41 14.37 9.66
N ARG A 139 -13.67 15.45 9.38
CA ARG A 139 -12.99 16.23 10.41
C ARG A 139 -12.78 17.69 10.00
N SER A 140 -12.83 18.61 10.98
CA SER A 140 -12.46 20.01 10.80
C SER A 140 -11.08 20.27 11.39
N TYR A 141 -10.36 21.22 10.81
CA TYR A 141 -9.01 21.64 11.19
C TYR A 141 -8.99 23.15 11.39
N GLU A 142 -8.28 23.62 12.41
CA GLU A 142 -8.03 25.05 12.59
C GLU A 142 -6.67 25.40 11.97
N LEU A 143 -6.69 26.23 10.95
CA LEU A 143 -5.48 26.76 10.30
C LEU A 143 -5.28 28.22 10.73
N ARG A 144 -4.10 28.51 11.27
CA ARG A 144 -3.74 29.85 11.76
C ARG A 144 -2.91 30.61 10.71
N PRO A 145 -2.98 31.97 10.67
CA PRO A 145 -2.11 32.77 9.83
C PRO A 145 -0.63 32.46 10.09
N HIS A 146 0.16 32.54 9.05
CA HIS A 146 1.62 32.39 9.00
C HIS A 146 2.22 30.99 9.22
N ASN A 147 1.51 30.02 9.86
CA ASN A 147 2.07 28.66 10.08
C ASN A 147 1.01 27.55 10.07
N GLY A 148 -0.20 27.82 9.63
CA GLY A 148 -1.28 26.85 9.68
C GLY A 148 -1.24 25.88 8.51
N SER A 149 -0.85 24.62 8.77
CA SER A 149 -1.05 23.51 7.84
C SER A 149 -1.64 22.30 8.56
N ALA A 150 -2.43 21.52 7.84
CA ALA A 150 -2.90 20.22 8.28
C ALA A 150 -2.53 19.19 7.21
N ILE A 151 -1.89 18.09 7.64
CA ILE A 151 -1.53 16.96 6.77
C ILE A 151 -2.39 15.77 7.17
N ILE A 152 -3.10 15.21 6.20
CA ILE A 152 -4.05 14.13 6.42
C ILE A 152 -3.76 13.02 5.43
N ASP A 153 -3.60 11.79 5.93
CA ASP A 153 -3.37 10.59 5.12
C ASP A 153 -4.62 9.73 5.07
N PHE A 154 -4.98 9.32 3.86
CA PHE A 154 -6.02 8.33 3.59
C PHE A 154 -5.41 7.15 2.87
N GLU A 155 -5.69 5.93 3.32
CA GLU A 155 -5.03 4.74 2.79
C GLU A 155 -6.04 3.60 2.60
N VAL A 156 -6.00 3.00 1.40
CA VAL A 156 -6.84 1.86 1.02
C VAL A 156 -5.92 0.73 0.57
N TYR A 157 -6.17 -0.46 1.08
CA TYR A 157 -5.46 -1.69 0.70
C TYR A 157 -6.42 -2.67 0.04
N ALA A 158 -5.91 -3.40 -0.95
CA ALA A 158 -6.56 -4.61 -1.44
C ALA A 158 -6.64 -5.67 -0.35
N GLN A 159 -7.60 -6.58 -0.44
CA GLN A 159 -7.70 -7.70 0.50
C GLN A 159 -6.53 -8.66 0.30
N GLU A 160 -5.99 -9.17 1.40
CA GLU A 160 -5.09 -10.31 1.35
C GLU A 160 -5.93 -11.56 1.13
N THR A 161 -5.69 -12.28 0.05
CA THR A 161 -6.24 -13.63 -0.14
C THR A 161 -5.64 -14.55 0.92
N ARG A 162 -6.50 -15.11 1.74
CA ARG A 162 -6.15 -16.14 2.74
C ARG A 162 -6.02 -17.51 2.09
#